data_77ec0778f1853daffce4f47c814c9e8d
#
_entry.id   77ec0778f1853daffce4f47c814c9e8d
#
_cell.length_a   1.000
_cell.length_b   1.000
_cell.length_c   1.000
_cell.angle_alpha   90.00
_cell.angle_beta   90.00
_cell.angle_gamma   90.00
#
_symmetry.space_group_name_H-M   'P 1'
#
loop_
_entity.id
_entity.type
_entity.pdbx_description
1 polymer ?
#
loop_
_entity_poly.entity_id
_entity_poly.type
_entity_poly.pdbx_seq_one_letter_code
_entity_poly.pdbx_strand_id
1 'polypeptide(L)'
;MPSYTYTHTVETDARSEAIWSLYEDESTWPSWDAQAELITRNGPFVAGTTGTMKFVGQDPLHYRLTRVEPLREFVDETPVGALVVRVSHLLEPQPSGVLRITYSAEIDGPEDQAQEIGPMITADFPNTIASLIARAKGRTS
;
A
#
# COMPACT_ATOMS: atom_id res chain seq x y z
N MET A 1 -8.65 19.00 -4.44
CA MET A 1 -8.83 17.97 -5.50
C MET A 1 -7.51 17.30 -5.80
N PRO A 2 -7.44 15.96 -5.78
CA PRO A 2 -6.23 15.29 -6.19
C PRO A 2 -5.95 15.52 -7.67
N SER A 3 -4.67 15.64 -8.00
CA SER A 3 -4.24 15.87 -9.39
C SER A 3 -4.12 14.57 -10.18
N TYR A 4 -4.10 13.43 -9.48
CA TYR A 4 -4.05 12.11 -10.09
C TYR A 4 -4.70 11.11 -9.14
N THR A 5 -5.51 10.21 -9.67
CA THR A 5 -6.11 9.12 -8.89
C THR A 5 -6.01 7.82 -9.65
N TYR A 6 -5.91 6.72 -8.91
CA TYR A 6 -5.85 5.38 -9.47
C TYR A 6 -6.48 4.41 -8.48
N THR A 7 -7.23 3.44 -8.98
CA THR A 7 -7.84 2.41 -8.14
C THR A 7 -7.74 1.06 -8.83
N HIS A 8 -7.36 0.05 -8.07
CA HIS A 8 -7.32 -1.33 -8.55
C HIS A 8 -7.92 -2.25 -7.49
N THR A 9 -8.85 -3.11 -7.90
CA THR A 9 -9.57 -4.01 -7.00
C THR A 9 -9.39 -5.47 -7.45
N VAL A 10 -9.14 -6.35 -6.48
CA VAL A 10 -8.98 -7.79 -6.72
C VAL A 10 -9.81 -8.53 -5.70
N GLU A 11 -10.45 -9.63 -6.12
CA GLU A 11 -11.18 -10.52 -5.21
C GLU A 11 -10.37 -11.80 -5.00
N THR A 12 -10.39 -12.31 -3.77
CA THR A 12 -9.61 -13.49 -3.39
C THR A 12 -10.32 -14.25 -2.28
N ASP A 13 -9.95 -15.53 -2.13
CA ASP A 13 -10.41 -16.34 -1.00
C ASP A 13 -9.41 -16.29 0.17
N ALA A 14 -8.36 -15.47 0.09
CA ALA A 14 -7.46 -15.25 1.21
C ALA A 14 -8.22 -14.63 2.39
N ARG A 15 -7.75 -14.91 3.59
CA ARG A 15 -8.42 -14.41 4.82
C ARG A 15 -7.95 -13.00 5.16
N SER A 16 -8.87 -12.16 5.64
CA SER A 16 -8.53 -10.80 6.06
C SER A 16 -7.42 -10.79 7.09
N GLU A 17 -7.46 -11.72 8.04
CA GLU A 17 -6.46 -11.80 9.11
C GLU A 17 -5.06 -12.09 8.55
N ALA A 18 -4.98 -12.96 7.55
CA ALA A 18 -3.70 -13.29 6.92
C ALA A 18 -3.13 -12.10 6.17
N ILE A 19 -3.97 -11.37 5.44
CA ILE A 19 -3.55 -10.15 4.75
C ILE A 19 -3.11 -9.10 5.77
N TRP A 20 -3.93 -8.86 6.80
CA TRP A 20 -3.65 -7.81 7.78
C TRP A 20 -2.36 -8.07 8.55
N SER A 21 -2.06 -9.33 8.88
CA SER A 21 -0.84 -9.66 9.59
C SER A 21 0.41 -9.28 8.78
N LEU A 22 0.33 -9.36 7.45
CA LEU A 22 1.44 -8.94 6.59
C LEU A 22 1.56 -7.41 6.56
N TYR A 23 0.47 -6.68 6.65
CA TYR A 23 0.50 -5.22 6.73
C TYR A 23 1.10 -4.75 8.07
N GLU A 24 0.70 -5.37 9.17
CA GLU A 24 1.16 -4.97 10.50
C GLU A 24 2.66 -5.19 10.69
N ASP A 25 3.22 -6.21 10.04
CA ASP A 25 4.63 -6.56 10.17
C ASP A 25 5.39 -6.01 8.97
N GLU A 26 5.94 -4.81 9.12
CA GLU A 26 6.65 -4.13 8.04
C GLU A 26 7.86 -4.91 7.55
N SER A 27 8.40 -5.80 8.36
CA SER A 27 9.54 -6.63 7.93
C SER A 27 9.16 -7.62 6.84
N THR A 28 7.87 -7.90 6.68
CA THR A 28 7.40 -8.81 5.63
C THR A 28 7.25 -8.15 4.27
N TRP A 29 7.16 -6.80 4.23
CA TRP A 29 6.82 -6.08 2.99
C TRP A 29 7.73 -6.42 1.82
N PRO A 30 9.05 -6.52 1.97
CA PRO A 30 9.87 -6.94 0.83
C PRO A 30 9.54 -8.32 0.28
N SER A 31 8.88 -9.18 1.07
CA SER A 31 8.52 -10.53 0.62
C SER A 31 7.29 -10.55 -0.29
N TRP A 32 6.52 -9.47 -0.33
CA TRP A 32 5.33 -9.40 -1.19
C TRP A 32 5.27 -8.14 -2.04
N ASP A 33 6.15 -7.17 -1.81
CA ASP A 33 6.27 -5.97 -2.65
C ASP A 33 7.68 -5.96 -3.24
N ALA A 34 7.78 -6.32 -4.52
CA ALA A 34 9.07 -6.46 -5.19
C ALA A 34 9.85 -5.14 -5.28
N GLN A 35 9.16 -3.99 -5.18
CA GLN A 35 9.81 -2.69 -5.22
C GLN A 35 10.33 -2.24 -3.86
N ALA A 36 9.84 -2.85 -2.78
CA ALA A 36 10.24 -2.46 -1.44
C ALA A 36 11.54 -3.15 -1.05
N GLU A 37 12.59 -2.37 -0.80
CA GLU A 37 13.87 -2.89 -0.35
C GLU A 37 13.94 -2.96 1.16
N LEU A 38 13.46 -1.92 1.84
CA LEU A 38 13.45 -1.84 3.29
C LEU A 38 12.31 -0.93 3.74
N ILE A 39 11.54 -1.41 4.70
CA ILE A 39 10.46 -0.62 5.32
C ILE A 39 10.72 -0.61 6.81
N THR A 40 10.73 0.57 7.43
CA THR A 40 10.85 0.71 8.88
C THR A 40 9.67 1.51 9.41
N ARG A 41 9.33 1.28 10.66
CA ARG A 41 8.22 1.96 11.31
C ARG A 41 8.68 2.41 12.71
N ASN A 42 8.34 3.65 13.08
CA ASN A 42 8.81 4.27 14.32
C ASN A 42 7.88 4.06 15.50
N GLY A 43 7.02 3.07 15.44
CA GLY A 43 6.06 2.82 16.51
C GLY A 43 5.00 1.81 16.11
N PRO A 44 3.89 1.74 16.86
CA PRO A 44 2.82 0.78 16.56
C PRO A 44 2.13 1.11 15.25
N PHE A 45 1.42 0.14 14.70
CA PHE A 45 0.67 0.28 13.45
C PHE A 45 -0.65 0.97 13.74
N VAL A 46 -0.60 2.29 13.93
CA VAL A 46 -1.75 3.15 14.24
C VAL A 46 -1.61 4.48 13.53
N ALA A 47 -2.72 5.20 13.40
CA ALA A 47 -2.71 6.53 12.78
C ALA A 47 -1.74 7.45 13.54
N GLY A 48 -0.98 8.23 12.80
CA GLY A 48 0.01 9.15 13.34
C GLY A 48 1.43 8.61 13.37
N THR A 49 1.59 7.30 13.26
CA THR A 49 2.94 6.69 13.25
C THR A 49 3.63 6.99 11.93
N THR A 50 4.92 7.28 12.01
CA THR A 50 5.75 7.57 10.84
C THR A 50 6.73 6.43 10.60
N GLY A 51 7.36 6.44 9.43
CA GLY A 51 8.37 5.45 9.09
C GLY A 51 9.12 5.85 7.83
N THR A 52 9.95 4.94 7.35
CA THR A 52 10.76 5.15 6.15
C THR A 52 10.57 3.99 5.20
N MET A 53 10.42 4.32 3.92
CA MET A 53 10.34 3.33 2.84
C MET A 53 11.51 3.54 1.90
N LYS A 54 12.27 2.47 1.64
CA LYS A 54 13.34 2.49 0.66
C LYS A 54 12.94 1.57 -0.48
N PHE A 55 12.70 2.15 -1.64
CA PHE A 55 12.40 1.38 -2.85
C PHE A 55 13.68 1.15 -3.64
N VAL A 56 13.71 0.06 -4.40
CA VAL A 56 14.87 -0.32 -5.19
C VAL A 56 15.25 0.81 -6.14
N GLY A 57 16.52 1.23 -6.09
CA GLY A 57 17.05 2.26 -6.98
C GLY A 57 16.65 3.67 -6.66
N GLN A 58 16.01 3.92 -5.52
CA GLN A 58 15.52 5.24 -5.13
C GLN A 58 16.02 5.64 -3.76
N ASP A 59 16.00 6.95 -3.46
CA ASP A 59 16.31 7.46 -2.14
C ASP A 59 15.17 7.12 -1.17
N PRO A 60 15.48 6.99 0.13
CA PRO A 60 14.43 6.71 1.11
C PRO A 60 13.36 7.80 1.15
N LEU A 61 12.12 7.39 1.34
CA LEU A 61 10.97 8.28 1.50
C LEU A 61 10.43 8.13 2.91
N HIS A 62 9.88 9.22 3.45
CA HIS A 62 9.29 9.22 4.79
C HIS A 62 7.77 9.21 4.66
N TYR A 63 7.12 8.24 5.31
CA TYR A 63 5.68 8.11 5.25
C TYR A 63 5.06 8.37 6.64
N ARG A 64 3.78 8.66 6.64
CA ARG A 64 2.98 8.74 7.87
C ARG A 64 1.70 7.96 7.65
N LEU A 65 1.31 7.18 8.65
CA LEU A 65 0.01 6.51 8.61
C LEU A 65 -1.04 7.53 9.02
N THR A 66 -1.99 7.78 8.13
CA THR A 66 -3.06 8.76 8.40
C THR A 66 -4.34 8.08 8.86
N ARG A 67 -4.48 6.78 8.61
CA ARG A 67 -5.64 6.01 9.01
C ARG A 67 -5.23 4.56 9.20
N VAL A 68 -5.65 3.94 10.31
CA VAL A 68 -5.48 2.51 10.52
C VAL A 68 -6.72 1.99 11.23
N GLU A 69 -7.50 1.16 10.53
CA GLU A 69 -8.63 0.43 11.09
C GLU A 69 -8.31 -1.06 10.95
N PRO A 70 -7.99 -1.74 12.06
CA PRO A 70 -7.60 -3.15 12.00
C PRO A 70 -8.55 -4.01 11.20
N LEU A 71 -7.99 -4.85 10.33
CA LEU A 71 -8.70 -5.77 9.44
C LEU A 71 -9.56 -5.08 8.38
N ARG A 72 -9.45 -3.76 8.24
CA ARG A 72 -10.29 -3.02 7.31
C ARG A 72 -9.49 -2.15 6.36
N GLU A 73 -8.66 -1.24 6.86
CA GLU A 73 -7.99 -0.27 6.00
C GLU A 73 -6.80 0.37 6.70
N PHE A 74 -5.72 0.60 5.94
CA PHE A 74 -4.75 1.60 6.37
C PHE A 74 -4.41 2.51 5.18
N VAL A 75 -4.06 3.75 5.51
CA VAL A 75 -3.68 4.76 4.53
C VAL A 75 -2.33 5.33 4.94
N ASP A 76 -1.40 5.33 4.00
CA ASP A 76 -0.12 6.02 4.20
C ASP A 76 -0.06 7.27 3.32
N GLU A 77 0.66 8.26 3.81
CA GLU A 77 0.87 9.53 3.12
C GLU A 77 2.37 9.77 3.02
N THR A 78 2.85 10.03 1.82
CA THR A 78 4.28 10.15 1.55
C THR A 78 4.55 11.35 0.67
N PRO A 79 5.34 12.34 1.14
CA PRO A 79 5.79 13.43 0.29
C PRO A 79 6.83 12.89 -0.71
N VAL A 80 6.67 13.26 -1.98
CA VAL A 80 7.60 12.91 -3.05
C VAL A 80 7.86 14.18 -3.84
N GLY A 81 8.94 14.91 -3.49
CA GLY A 81 9.21 16.21 -4.08
C GLY A 81 8.08 17.18 -3.78
N ALA A 82 7.50 17.78 -4.82
CA ALA A 82 6.37 18.71 -4.69
C ALA A 82 5.02 17.97 -4.57
N LEU A 83 5.02 16.64 -4.66
CA LEU A 83 3.81 15.84 -4.62
C LEU A 83 3.61 15.25 -3.23
N VAL A 84 2.33 14.97 -2.90
CA VAL A 84 1.96 14.18 -1.73
C VAL A 84 1.16 13.00 -2.21
N VAL A 85 1.65 11.79 -1.92
CA VAL A 85 1.04 10.54 -2.37
C VAL A 85 0.34 9.88 -1.20
N ARG A 86 -0.96 9.62 -1.32
CA ARG A 86 -1.73 8.86 -0.33
C ARG A 86 -2.19 7.57 -0.96
N VAL A 87 -1.92 6.46 -0.29
CA VAL A 87 -2.35 5.14 -0.77
C VAL A 87 -3.21 4.48 0.30
N SER A 88 -4.44 4.13 -0.07
CA SER A 88 -5.37 3.38 0.77
C SER A 88 -5.27 1.90 0.43
N HIS A 89 -5.28 1.07 1.47
CA HIS A 89 -5.25 -0.39 1.36
C HIS A 89 -6.51 -0.89 2.06
N LEU A 90 -7.57 -1.13 1.29
CA LEU A 90 -8.90 -1.42 1.83
C LEU A 90 -9.22 -2.91 1.70
N LEU A 91 -9.73 -3.50 2.79
CA LEU A 91 -10.20 -4.89 2.81
C LEU A 91 -11.70 -4.89 3.05
N GLU A 92 -12.45 -5.55 2.17
CA GLU A 92 -13.92 -5.61 2.27
C GLU A 92 -14.39 -7.05 2.14
N PRO A 93 -14.65 -7.74 3.26
CA PRO A 93 -15.26 -9.07 3.19
C PRO A 93 -16.62 -9.00 2.52
N GLN A 94 -16.89 -9.94 1.61
CA GLN A 94 -18.14 -10.00 0.86
C GLN A 94 -19.04 -11.10 1.43
N PRO A 95 -20.37 -11.00 1.23
CA PRO A 95 -21.30 -12.04 1.74
C PRO A 95 -21.00 -13.44 1.21
N SER A 96 -20.38 -13.53 0.03
CA SER A 96 -20.02 -14.81 -0.58
C SER A 96 -18.84 -15.51 0.08
N GLY A 97 -18.17 -14.85 1.05
CA GLY A 97 -16.95 -15.35 1.66
C GLY A 97 -15.69 -14.92 0.95
N VAL A 98 -15.82 -14.18 -0.14
CA VAL A 98 -14.70 -13.62 -0.88
C VAL A 98 -14.24 -12.33 -0.19
N LEU A 99 -12.94 -12.07 -0.20
CA LEU A 99 -12.38 -10.81 0.27
C LEU A 99 -12.08 -9.92 -0.94
N ARG A 100 -12.54 -8.68 -0.88
CA ARG A 100 -12.22 -7.69 -1.90
C ARG A 100 -11.11 -6.80 -1.38
N ILE A 101 -10.01 -6.71 -2.12
CA ILE A 101 -8.85 -5.89 -1.78
C ILE A 101 -8.78 -4.74 -2.78
N THR A 102 -8.79 -3.51 -2.29
CA THR A 102 -8.71 -2.32 -3.15
C THR A 102 -7.53 -1.46 -2.74
N TYR A 103 -6.66 -1.16 -3.70
CA TYR A 103 -5.61 -0.17 -3.54
C TYR A 103 -6.04 1.09 -4.28
N SER A 104 -6.02 2.23 -3.60
CA SER A 104 -6.37 3.52 -4.20
C SER A 104 -5.25 4.51 -3.93
N ALA A 105 -4.81 5.20 -4.96
CA ALA A 105 -3.80 6.25 -4.84
C ALA A 105 -4.42 7.59 -5.15
N GLU A 106 -4.11 8.60 -4.34
CA GLU A 106 -4.43 10.01 -4.58
C GLU A 106 -3.14 10.79 -4.50
N ILE A 107 -2.88 11.60 -5.52
CA ILE A 107 -1.65 12.39 -5.57
C ILE A 107 -2.04 13.86 -5.71
N ASP A 108 -1.61 14.68 -4.73
CA ASP A 108 -1.81 16.11 -4.73
C ASP A 108 -0.52 16.81 -5.15
N GLY A 109 -0.64 17.95 -5.81
CA GLY A 109 0.51 18.76 -6.22
C GLY A 109 0.33 19.31 -7.62
N PRO A 110 1.43 19.78 -8.24
CA PRO A 110 1.37 20.27 -9.62
C PRO A 110 0.82 19.20 -10.55
N GLU A 111 -0.21 19.54 -11.32
CA GLU A 111 -0.94 18.57 -12.13
C GLU A 111 -0.06 17.86 -13.15
N ASP A 112 0.82 18.61 -13.83
CA ASP A 112 1.71 18.04 -14.83
C ASP A 112 2.65 16.99 -14.22
N GLN A 113 3.18 17.27 -13.03
CA GLN A 113 4.04 16.32 -12.34
C GLN A 113 3.26 15.10 -11.87
N ALA A 114 2.07 15.31 -11.32
CA ALA A 114 1.23 14.22 -10.83
C ALA A 114 0.81 13.30 -11.98
N GLN A 115 0.48 13.86 -13.14
CA GLN A 115 0.09 13.07 -14.31
C GLN A 115 1.26 12.31 -14.92
N GLU A 116 2.50 12.81 -14.76
CA GLU A 116 3.69 12.13 -15.23
C GLU A 116 4.13 11.03 -14.27
N ILE A 117 4.19 11.32 -12.97
CA ILE A 117 4.73 10.42 -11.95
C ILE A 117 3.69 9.40 -11.48
N GLY A 118 2.41 9.79 -11.45
CA GLY A 118 1.33 8.92 -10.94
C GLY A 118 1.30 7.54 -11.57
N PRO A 119 1.30 7.42 -12.91
CA PRO A 119 1.30 6.11 -13.54
C PRO A 119 2.51 5.26 -13.16
N MET A 120 3.67 5.88 -12.93
CA MET A 120 4.87 5.16 -12.52
C MET A 120 4.72 4.60 -11.10
N ILE A 121 4.12 5.38 -10.21
CA ILE A 121 3.92 4.96 -8.81
C ILE A 121 2.94 3.79 -8.74
N THR A 122 1.87 3.82 -9.53
CA THR A 122 0.78 2.84 -9.44
C THR A 122 0.95 1.63 -10.36
N ALA A 123 1.93 1.65 -11.25
CA ALA A 123 2.08 0.61 -12.28
C ALA A 123 2.21 -0.79 -11.69
N ASP A 124 2.81 -0.94 -10.52
CA ASP A 124 3.07 -2.24 -9.92
C ASP A 124 1.97 -2.70 -8.95
N PHE A 125 0.96 -1.89 -8.71
CA PHE A 125 -0.11 -2.23 -7.75
C PHE A 125 -0.76 -3.59 -8.03
N PRO A 126 -1.13 -3.93 -9.27
CA PRO A 126 -1.72 -5.25 -9.53
C PRO A 126 -0.77 -6.40 -9.15
N ASN A 127 0.50 -6.27 -9.47
CA ASN A 127 1.49 -7.30 -9.14
C ASN A 127 1.71 -7.40 -7.64
N THR A 128 1.75 -6.26 -6.96
CA THR A 128 1.92 -6.21 -5.51
C THR A 128 0.77 -6.92 -4.81
N ILE A 129 -0.46 -6.66 -5.24
CA ILE A 129 -1.64 -7.31 -4.64
C ILE A 129 -1.60 -8.81 -4.89
N ALA A 130 -1.23 -9.25 -6.11
CA ALA A 130 -1.12 -10.67 -6.42
C ALA A 130 -0.08 -11.36 -5.55
N SER A 131 1.07 -10.73 -5.33
CA SER A 131 2.12 -11.27 -4.47
C SER A 131 1.69 -11.30 -3.00
N LEU A 132 1.00 -10.28 -2.55
CA LEU A 132 0.44 -10.21 -1.20
C LEU A 132 -0.52 -11.37 -0.95
N ILE A 133 -1.42 -11.62 -1.88
CA ILE A 133 -2.39 -12.72 -1.80
C ILE A 133 -1.66 -14.06 -1.74
N ALA A 134 -0.69 -14.27 -2.62
CA ALA A 134 0.07 -15.51 -2.64
C ALA A 134 0.78 -15.75 -1.32
N ARG A 135 1.39 -14.70 -0.76
CA ARG A 135 2.09 -14.78 0.52
C ARG A 135 1.11 -15.09 1.66
N ALA A 136 -0.05 -14.43 1.65
CA ALA A 136 -1.07 -14.62 2.69
C ALA A 136 -1.64 -16.05 2.67
N LYS A 137 -1.71 -16.67 1.51
CA LYS A 137 -2.21 -18.04 1.36
C LYS A 137 -1.13 -19.08 1.63
N GLY A 138 0.06 -18.66 2.07
CA GLY A 138 1.14 -19.57 2.37
C GLY A 138 1.87 -20.11 1.15
N ARG A 139 1.66 -19.51 -0.01
CA ARG A 139 2.34 -19.92 -1.24
C ARG A 139 3.68 -19.21 -1.30
N THR A 140 4.71 -19.89 -0.85
CA THR A 140 6.04 -19.34 -0.98
C THR A 140 6.50 -19.49 -2.42
N SER A 141 6.95 -18.42 -2.97
CA SER A 141 7.58 -18.45 -4.28
C SER A 141 9.03 -18.89 -4.13
#